data_1a738db43489ecabea19b18b987e892e
#
_entry.id   1a738db43489ecabea19b18b987e892e
#
_cell.length_a   1.000
_cell.length_b   1.000
_cell.length_c   1.000
_cell.angle_alpha   90.00
_cell.angle_beta   90.00
_cell.angle_gamma   90.00
#
_symmetry.space_group_name_H-M   'P 1'
#
loop_
_entity.id
_entity.type
_entity.pdbx_description
1 polymer ?
#
loop_
_entity_poly.entity_id
_entity_poly.type
_entity_poly.pdbx_seq_one_letter_code
_entity_poly.pdbx_strand_id
1 'polypeptide(L)'
;LPSKIQERIKETGLRNCTLITMPPVGTGSIVAQTSSGIEPIFCTSYKRRVKQDDGESFREYKVYHPMIKEAFGGDEELPDYVRTAHQIDPYFRVKMQGVIQRYTDSSISSTINLAEDTDVDTIADIYLTAYKEGLKGVTVYREGSREGILQTEDENENSSDNGAERVGLNIASEDGYHRRRKRPAVTQGITERINTGE
;
A
#
# COMPACT_ATOMS: atom_id res chain seq x y z
N LEU A 1 -5.41 -15.40 -27.08
CA LEU A 1 -5.93 -16.74 -26.78
C LEU A 1 -5.95 -17.58 -28.07
N PRO A 2 -5.60 -18.90 -28.05
CA PRO A 2 -5.77 -19.81 -29.18
C PRO A 2 -7.21 -19.84 -29.64
N SER A 3 -7.43 -19.96 -30.99
CA SER A 3 -8.76 -19.90 -31.62
C SER A 3 -9.73 -20.91 -31.01
N LYS A 4 -9.27 -22.12 -30.78
CA LYS A 4 -10.07 -23.18 -30.13
C LYS A 4 -10.63 -22.81 -28.75
N ILE A 5 -9.84 -22.03 -27.97
CA ILE A 5 -10.29 -21.53 -26.65
C ILE A 5 -11.31 -20.41 -26.83
N GLN A 6 -11.09 -19.51 -27.80
CA GLN A 6 -12.02 -18.42 -28.10
C GLN A 6 -13.39 -18.97 -28.58
N GLU A 7 -13.39 -20.02 -29.43
CA GLU A 7 -14.61 -20.67 -29.89
C GLU A 7 -15.36 -21.30 -28.71
N ARG A 8 -14.68 -22.05 -27.86
CA ARG A 8 -15.30 -22.62 -26.65
C ARG A 8 -15.89 -21.56 -25.73
N ILE A 9 -15.21 -20.44 -25.54
CA ILE A 9 -15.72 -19.33 -24.73
C ILE A 9 -17.01 -18.76 -25.34
N LYS A 10 -17.08 -18.64 -26.67
CA LYS A 10 -18.29 -18.18 -27.36
C LYS A 10 -19.46 -19.14 -27.18
N GLU A 11 -19.20 -20.44 -27.17
CA GLU A 11 -20.22 -21.49 -27.02
C GLU A 11 -20.70 -21.65 -25.57
N THR A 12 -19.77 -21.64 -24.60
CA THR A 12 -20.07 -22.01 -23.20
C THR A 12 -20.07 -20.83 -22.24
N GLY A 13 -19.59 -19.70 -22.70
CA GLY A 13 -19.30 -18.53 -21.81
C GLY A 13 -18.13 -18.76 -20.89
N LEU A 14 -17.92 -17.83 -19.97
CA LEU A 14 -16.94 -17.91 -18.87
C LEU A 14 -17.66 -18.01 -17.53
N ARG A 15 -17.16 -18.87 -16.67
CA ARG A 15 -17.68 -19.01 -15.30
C ARG A 15 -17.43 -17.76 -14.46
N ASN A 16 -16.24 -17.17 -14.58
CA ASN A 16 -15.81 -16.02 -13.81
C ASN A 16 -15.82 -14.77 -14.70
N CYS A 17 -16.40 -13.68 -14.21
CA CYS A 17 -16.41 -12.40 -14.94
C CYS A 17 -15.06 -11.67 -14.87
N THR A 18 -14.24 -11.99 -13.88
CA THR A 18 -12.87 -11.46 -13.71
C THR A 18 -11.90 -12.63 -13.54
N LEU A 19 -10.74 -12.57 -14.21
CA LEU A 19 -9.73 -13.63 -14.19
C LEU A 19 -8.41 -13.17 -13.61
N ILE A 20 -8.03 -11.89 -13.82
CA ILE A 20 -6.74 -11.34 -13.42
C ILE A 20 -6.95 -10.22 -12.40
N THR A 21 -6.24 -10.32 -11.29
CA THR A 21 -6.25 -9.34 -10.20
C THR A 21 -4.82 -9.05 -9.75
N MET A 22 -4.58 -7.83 -9.26
CA MET A 22 -3.32 -7.44 -8.61
C MET A 22 -3.63 -6.87 -7.23
N PRO A 23 -3.84 -7.76 -6.23
CA PRO A 23 -4.10 -7.37 -4.86
C PRO A 23 -2.82 -6.94 -4.14
N PRO A 24 -2.92 -6.29 -2.95
CA PRO A 24 -1.78 -6.10 -2.07
C PRO A 24 -1.20 -7.46 -1.66
N VAL A 25 0.14 -7.61 -1.74
CA VAL A 25 0.82 -8.87 -1.43
C VAL A 25 1.94 -8.61 -0.40
N GLY A 26 1.56 -8.31 0.84
CA GLY A 26 2.53 -8.00 1.91
C GLY A 26 3.40 -9.20 2.31
N THR A 27 2.82 -10.17 3.01
CA THR A 27 3.56 -11.35 3.48
C THR A 27 4.12 -12.18 2.33
N GLY A 28 3.36 -12.33 1.23
CA GLY A 28 3.81 -13.08 0.06
C GLY A 28 5.05 -12.47 -0.59
N SER A 29 5.14 -11.14 -0.68
CA SER A 29 6.32 -10.46 -1.23
C SER A 29 7.56 -10.65 -0.35
N ILE A 30 7.39 -10.63 0.98
CA ILE A 30 8.48 -10.89 1.93
C ILE A 30 9.02 -12.32 1.76
N VAL A 31 8.13 -13.31 1.65
CA VAL A 31 8.53 -14.70 1.43
C VAL A 31 9.21 -14.88 0.07
N ALA A 32 8.69 -14.21 -0.97
CA ALA A 32 9.28 -14.24 -2.31
C ALA A 32 10.51 -13.33 -2.46
N GLN A 33 10.86 -12.56 -1.45
CA GLN A 33 12.00 -11.62 -1.43
C GLN A 33 11.95 -10.59 -2.56
N THR A 34 10.75 -10.08 -2.86
CA THR A 34 10.51 -9.09 -3.91
C THR A 34 9.57 -7.98 -3.43
N SER A 35 9.31 -6.98 -4.29
CA SER A 35 8.34 -5.93 -4.00
C SER A 35 6.89 -6.44 -4.10
N SER A 36 5.94 -5.72 -3.49
CA SER A 36 4.53 -6.06 -3.52
C SER A 36 3.87 -5.60 -4.81
N GLY A 37 3.25 -6.52 -5.55
CA GLY A 37 2.50 -6.20 -6.77
C GLY A 37 3.35 -5.45 -7.80
N ILE A 38 2.84 -4.29 -8.26
CA ILE A 38 3.55 -3.39 -9.19
C ILE A 38 4.22 -2.22 -8.47
N GLU A 39 4.25 -2.22 -7.14
CA GLU A 39 4.83 -1.13 -6.37
C GLU A 39 6.36 -1.24 -6.33
N PRO A 40 7.08 -0.12 -6.47
CA PRO A 40 8.51 -0.09 -6.20
C PRO A 40 8.77 -0.31 -4.72
N ILE A 41 10.02 -0.63 -4.37
CA ILE A 41 10.42 -0.70 -2.96
C ILE A 41 10.24 0.67 -2.29
N PHE A 42 9.70 0.66 -1.08
CA PHE A 42 9.49 1.88 -0.31
C PHE A 42 10.82 2.49 0.15
N CYS A 43 11.71 1.66 0.68
CA CYS A 43 13.06 2.01 1.11
C CYS A 43 14.03 0.88 0.82
N THR A 44 15.30 1.21 0.72
CA THR A 44 16.40 0.25 0.50
C THR A 44 16.74 -0.53 1.76
N SER A 45 16.57 0.12 2.92
CA SER A 45 16.70 -0.48 4.25
C SER A 45 15.75 0.20 5.24
N TYR A 46 15.52 -0.44 6.36
CA TYR A 46 14.75 0.12 7.48
C TYR A 46 15.31 -0.35 8.82
N LYS A 47 15.05 0.42 9.87
CA LYS A 47 15.39 0.04 11.25
C LYS A 47 14.26 -0.77 11.86
N ARG A 48 14.56 -1.96 12.33
CA ARG A 48 13.65 -2.82 13.07
C ARG A 48 13.99 -2.81 14.55
N ARG A 49 13.09 -2.31 15.37
CA ARG A 49 13.20 -2.39 16.84
C ARG A 49 12.62 -3.70 17.34
N VAL A 50 13.43 -4.47 18.02
CA VAL A 50 13.03 -5.74 18.63
C VAL A 50 13.15 -5.60 20.13
N LYS A 51 12.04 -5.84 20.84
CA LYS A 51 12.00 -5.86 22.30
C LYS A 51 12.83 -7.04 22.78
N GLN A 52 13.72 -6.80 23.76
CA GLN A 52 14.56 -7.83 24.32
C GLN A 52 13.80 -8.64 25.39
N ASP A 53 14.35 -9.78 25.80
CA ASP A 53 13.75 -10.70 26.76
C ASP A 53 13.59 -10.09 28.15
N ASP A 54 14.31 -9.01 28.49
CA ASP A 54 14.13 -8.24 29.73
C ASP A 54 12.82 -7.44 29.79
N GLY A 55 12.12 -7.35 28.66
CA GLY A 55 10.83 -6.66 28.54
C GLY A 55 10.89 -5.14 28.56
N GLU A 56 12.05 -4.51 28.76
CA GLU A 56 12.24 -3.06 28.89
C GLU A 56 13.17 -2.48 27.82
N SER A 57 14.22 -3.21 27.42
CA SER A 57 15.17 -2.74 26.41
C SER A 57 14.73 -3.11 24.98
N PHE A 58 15.17 -2.28 24.02
CA PHE A 58 14.96 -2.52 22.59
C PHE A 58 16.32 -2.59 21.90
N ARG A 59 16.44 -3.52 20.98
CA ARG A 59 17.59 -3.61 20.07
C ARG A 59 17.17 -3.25 18.67
N GLU A 60 17.95 -2.37 18.03
CA GLU A 60 17.72 -1.95 16.65
C GLU A 60 18.60 -2.75 15.70
N TYR A 61 17.98 -3.18 14.60
CA TYR A 61 18.66 -3.89 13.52
C TYR A 61 18.36 -3.16 12.22
N LYS A 62 19.41 -2.88 11.44
CA LYS A 62 19.26 -2.42 10.06
C LYS A 62 18.93 -3.64 9.19
N VAL A 63 17.79 -3.58 8.52
CA VAL A 63 17.28 -4.65 7.65
C VAL A 63 17.26 -4.11 6.23
N TYR A 64 18.04 -4.72 5.36
CA TYR A 64 18.11 -4.37 3.94
C TYR A 64 17.04 -5.10 3.14
N HIS A 65 16.57 -4.45 2.08
CA HIS A 65 15.78 -5.16 1.08
C HIS A 65 16.63 -6.32 0.49
N PRO A 66 16.12 -7.55 0.38
CA PRO A 66 16.91 -8.72 -0.02
C PRO A 66 17.70 -8.51 -1.31
N MET A 67 17.06 -7.96 -2.35
CA MET A 67 17.72 -7.69 -3.64
C MET A 67 18.82 -6.64 -3.53
N ILE A 68 18.65 -5.60 -2.69
CA ILE A 68 19.69 -4.61 -2.46
C ILE A 68 20.89 -5.24 -1.77
N LYS A 69 20.64 -6.06 -0.77
CA LYS A 69 21.70 -6.78 -0.07
C LYS A 69 22.44 -7.75 -0.99
N GLU A 70 21.73 -8.48 -1.83
CA GLU A 70 22.31 -9.45 -2.77
C GLU A 70 23.13 -8.76 -3.86
N ALA A 71 22.58 -7.70 -4.49
CA ALA A 71 23.21 -7.04 -5.63
C ALA A 71 24.35 -6.07 -5.24
N PHE A 72 24.23 -5.40 -4.08
CA PHE A 72 25.12 -4.30 -3.70
C PHE A 72 25.78 -4.49 -2.33
N GLY A 73 25.41 -5.51 -1.57
CA GLY A 73 25.93 -5.76 -0.22
C GLY A 73 25.36 -4.85 0.86
N GLY A 74 24.80 -3.71 0.51
CA GLY A 74 24.22 -2.69 1.38
C GLY A 74 23.62 -1.54 0.58
N ASP A 75 23.34 -0.41 1.22
CA ASP A 75 22.74 0.77 0.61
C ASP A 75 23.63 2.02 0.67
N GLU A 76 24.92 1.87 0.98
CA GLU A 76 25.86 3.00 1.15
C GLU A 76 26.24 3.66 -0.17
N GLU A 77 26.38 2.86 -1.25
CA GLU A 77 26.73 3.35 -2.60
C GLU A 77 25.82 2.71 -3.64
N LEU A 78 24.59 3.21 -3.75
CA LEU A 78 23.64 2.70 -4.75
C LEU A 78 23.75 3.50 -6.06
N PRO A 79 23.73 2.80 -7.23
CA PRO A 79 23.69 3.47 -8.52
C PRO A 79 22.42 4.31 -8.69
N ASP A 80 22.51 5.40 -9.47
CA ASP A 80 21.41 6.33 -9.73
C ASP A 80 20.14 5.70 -10.31
N TYR A 81 20.25 4.53 -10.94
CA TYR A 81 19.10 3.81 -11.47
C TYR A 81 18.32 3.04 -10.42
N VAL A 82 18.86 2.86 -9.21
CA VAL A 82 18.14 2.26 -8.07
C VAL A 82 17.27 3.33 -7.43
N ARG A 83 15.98 3.29 -7.68
CA ARG A 83 15.00 4.28 -7.21
C ARG A 83 14.01 3.65 -6.25
N THR A 84 13.70 4.37 -5.18
CA THR A 84 12.62 4.04 -4.25
C THR A 84 11.29 4.66 -4.69
N ALA A 85 10.21 4.31 -3.99
CA ALA A 85 8.87 4.80 -4.28
C ALA A 85 8.75 6.33 -4.29
N HIS A 86 9.52 7.02 -3.44
CA HIS A 86 9.53 8.49 -3.33
C HIS A 86 10.33 9.19 -4.44
N GLN A 87 11.26 8.48 -5.06
CA GLN A 87 12.16 9.02 -6.09
C GLN A 87 11.63 8.85 -7.52
N ILE A 88 10.57 8.11 -7.69
CA ILE A 88 9.95 7.86 -8.99
C ILE A 88 8.86 8.89 -9.23
N ASP A 89 8.87 9.51 -10.43
CA ASP A 89 7.85 10.45 -10.86
C ASP A 89 6.44 9.84 -10.72
N PRO A 90 5.53 10.47 -9.95
CA PRO A 90 4.19 9.98 -9.72
C PRO A 90 3.37 9.82 -11.01
N TYR A 91 3.55 10.71 -11.99
CA TYR A 91 2.85 10.62 -13.27
C TYR A 91 3.34 9.44 -14.12
N PHE A 92 4.63 9.12 -14.06
CA PHE A 92 5.16 7.92 -14.68
C PHE A 92 4.54 6.66 -14.07
N ARG A 93 4.40 6.61 -12.75
CA ARG A 93 3.76 5.49 -12.05
C ARG A 93 2.31 5.31 -12.45
N VAL A 94 1.54 6.39 -12.55
CA VAL A 94 0.15 6.36 -13.01
C VAL A 94 0.07 5.81 -14.44
N LYS A 95 0.91 6.28 -15.35
CA LYS A 95 0.96 5.80 -16.74
C LYS A 95 1.33 4.32 -16.82
N MET A 96 2.34 3.89 -16.06
CA MET A 96 2.73 2.48 -15.98
C MET A 96 1.56 1.60 -15.50
N GLN A 97 0.87 2.04 -14.44
CA GLN A 97 -0.32 1.33 -13.94
C GLN A 97 -1.42 1.29 -15.00
N GLY A 98 -1.64 2.35 -15.78
CA GLY A 98 -2.59 2.40 -16.87
C GLY A 98 -2.31 1.37 -17.97
N VAL A 99 -1.03 1.20 -18.33
CA VAL A 99 -0.62 0.15 -19.28
C VAL A 99 -0.99 -1.24 -18.77
N ILE A 100 -0.70 -1.52 -17.50
CA ILE A 100 -0.99 -2.83 -16.87
C ILE A 100 -2.49 -3.03 -16.68
N GLN A 101 -3.23 -1.96 -16.35
CA GLN A 101 -4.69 -2.01 -16.15
C GLN A 101 -5.44 -2.49 -17.38
N ARG A 102 -4.94 -2.25 -18.60
CA ARG A 102 -5.54 -2.74 -19.86
C ARG A 102 -5.58 -4.26 -19.95
N TYR A 103 -4.74 -4.95 -19.18
CA TYR A 103 -4.61 -6.40 -19.15
C TYR A 103 -5.06 -7.02 -17.82
N THR A 104 -5.60 -6.20 -16.91
CA THR A 104 -6.04 -6.64 -15.58
C THR A 104 -7.52 -6.34 -15.40
N ASP A 105 -8.32 -7.38 -15.11
CA ASP A 105 -9.78 -7.25 -15.01
C ASP A 105 -10.20 -6.44 -13.79
N SER A 106 -9.56 -6.68 -12.64
CA SER A 106 -9.87 -5.99 -11.39
C SER A 106 -9.05 -4.71 -11.24
N SER A 107 -9.42 -3.86 -10.30
CA SER A 107 -8.60 -2.71 -9.91
C SER A 107 -7.24 -3.18 -9.41
N ILE A 108 -6.19 -2.44 -9.75
CA ILE A 108 -4.82 -2.71 -9.33
C ILE A 108 -4.57 -1.99 -8.00
N SER A 109 -4.01 -2.69 -7.02
CA SER A 109 -3.50 -2.07 -5.80
C SER A 109 -2.15 -1.42 -6.07
N SER A 110 -2.12 -0.09 -6.02
CA SER A 110 -0.89 0.68 -6.16
C SER A 110 -1.03 2.01 -5.42
N THR A 111 -0.01 2.37 -4.66
CA THR A 111 0.06 3.60 -3.89
C THR A 111 1.08 4.55 -4.50
N ILE A 112 0.67 5.76 -4.82
CA ILE A 112 1.53 6.84 -5.24
C ILE A 112 2.00 7.57 -3.99
N ASN A 113 3.29 7.50 -3.72
CA ASN A 113 3.91 8.14 -2.55
C ASN A 113 4.36 9.54 -2.94
N LEU A 114 3.96 10.52 -2.16
CA LEU A 114 4.24 11.94 -2.37
C LEU A 114 4.95 12.52 -1.15
N ALA A 115 5.79 13.52 -1.39
CA ALA A 115 6.43 14.27 -0.33
C ALA A 115 5.43 15.08 0.51
N GLU A 116 5.81 15.41 1.74
CA GLU A 116 4.95 16.12 2.70
C GLU A 116 4.50 17.50 2.20
N ASP A 117 5.35 18.19 1.45
CA ASP A 117 5.11 19.53 0.90
C ASP A 117 4.29 19.52 -0.41
N THR A 118 3.86 18.35 -0.89
CA THR A 118 3.07 18.25 -2.13
C THR A 118 1.74 19.00 -1.98
N ASP A 119 1.47 19.90 -2.93
CA ASP A 119 0.25 20.70 -2.97
C ASP A 119 -0.99 19.89 -3.38
N VAL A 120 -2.17 20.47 -3.11
CA VAL A 120 -3.47 19.83 -3.39
C VAL A 120 -3.72 19.75 -4.90
N ASP A 121 -3.24 20.70 -5.69
CA ASP A 121 -3.44 20.73 -7.12
C ASP A 121 -2.67 19.59 -7.81
N THR A 122 -1.46 19.32 -7.38
CA THR A 122 -0.69 18.13 -7.82
C THR A 122 -1.44 16.82 -7.52
N ILE A 123 -2.03 16.70 -6.32
CA ILE A 123 -2.84 15.53 -5.97
C ILE A 123 -4.07 15.41 -6.89
N ALA A 124 -4.76 16.53 -7.14
CA ALA A 124 -5.91 16.54 -8.05
C ALA A 124 -5.51 16.12 -9.47
N ASP A 125 -4.39 16.61 -9.98
CA ASP A 125 -3.86 16.26 -11.29
C ASP A 125 -3.47 14.78 -11.40
N ILE A 126 -2.94 14.19 -10.34
CA ILE A 126 -2.66 12.75 -10.28
C ILE A 126 -3.96 11.94 -10.43
N TYR A 127 -5.03 12.30 -9.72
CA TYR A 127 -6.32 11.62 -9.86
C TYR A 127 -6.93 11.81 -11.25
N LEU A 128 -6.85 13.02 -11.83
CA LEU A 128 -7.31 13.28 -13.18
C LEU A 128 -6.50 12.50 -14.22
N THR A 129 -5.20 12.40 -14.04
CA THR A 129 -4.33 11.61 -14.92
C THR A 129 -4.67 10.13 -14.80
N ALA A 130 -4.90 9.61 -13.58
CA ALA A 130 -5.31 8.23 -13.36
C ALA A 130 -6.63 7.91 -14.09
N TYR A 131 -7.60 8.81 -14.00
CA TYR A 131 -8.86 8.69 -14.74
C TYR A 131 -8.64 8.66 -16.26
N LYS A 132 -7.84 9.58 -16.80
CA LYS A 132 -7.52 9.66 -18.24
C LYS A 132 -6.78 8.41 -18.75
N GLU A 133 -5.91 7.83 -17.95
CA GLU A 133 -5.21 6.58 -18.26
C GLU A 133 -6.08 5.33 -18.10
N GLY A 134 -7.34 5.48 -17.67
CA GLY A 134 -8.29 4.38 -17.55
C GLY A 134 -8.06 3.47 -16.35
N LEU A 135 -7.46 3.99 -15.27
CA LEU A 135 -7.30 3.24 -14.04
C LEU A 135 -8.66 3.02 -13.36
N LYS A 136 -8.85 1.85 -12.79
CA LYS A 136 -10.03 1.49 -11.99
C LYS A 136 -9.91 1.92 -10.53
N GLY A 137 -8.70 2.25 -10.08
CA GLY A 137 -8.43 2.77 -8.75
C GLY A 137 -6.99 3.21 -8.62
N VAL A 138 -6.74 4.16 -7.74
CA VAL A 138 -5.42 4.65 -7.36
C VAL A 138 -5.47 5.12 -5.91
N THR A 139 -4.40 4.88 -5.17
CA THR A 139 -4.22 5.38 -3.81
C THR A 139 -3.10 6.40 -3.82
N VAL A 140 -3.30 7.51 -3.11
CA VAL A 140 -2.26 8.52 -2.89
C VAL A 140 -1.93 8.55 -1.40
N TYR A 141 -0.65 8.49 -1.09
CA TYR A 141 -0.13 8.68 0.25
C TYR A 141 0.84 9.86 0.25
N ARG A 142 0.56 10.87 1.07
CA ARG A 142 1.46 11.99 1.31
C ARG A 142 2.16 11.79 2.64
N GLU A 143 3.47 11.93 2.68
CA GLU A 143 4.27 11.87 3.90
C GLU A 143 3.70 12.80 4.97
N GLY A 144 3.85 12.43 6.24
CA GLY A 144 3.30 13.20 7.36
C GLY A 144 1.78 13.15 7.53
N SER A 145 1.00 12.59 6.58
CA SER A 145 -0.46 12.51 6.69
C SER A 145 -0.95 11.47 7.70
N ARG A 146 -0.11 10.53 8.08
CA ARG A 146 -0.36 9.51 9.12
C ARG A 146 0.95 9.17 9.81
N GLU A 147 0.89 8.79 11.09
CA GLU A 147 2.06 8.22 11.77
C GLU A 147 2.51 6.96 11.02
N GLY A 148 3.76 6.97 10.55
CA GLY A 148 4.33 5.87 9.76
C GLY A 148 4.54 4.62 10.62
N ILE A 149 4.16 3.46 10.09
CA ILE A 149 4.46 2.16 10.71
C ILE A 149 5.93 1.77 10.42
N LEU A 150 6.49 2.28 9.33
CA LEU A 150 7.89 2.11 8.94
C LEU A 150 8.57 3.48 8.94
N GLN A 151 9.63 3.62 9.71
CA GLN A 151 10.45 4.84 9.76
C GLN A 151 11.73 4.61 8.96
N THR A 152 12.04 5.53 8.04
CA THR A 152 13.32 5.60 7.34
C THR A 152 14.39 6.27 8.22
N GLU A 153 15.68 6.10 7.87
CA GLU A 153 16.78 6.68 8.67
C GLU A 153 16.72 8.21 8.76
N ASP A 154 16.21 8.86 7.71
CA ASP A 154 16.14 10.32 7.59
C ASP A 154 15.07 10.96 8.49
N GLU A 155 14.02 10.22 8.89
CA GLU A 155 12.94 10.71 9.76
C GLU A 155 13.33 10.79 11.24
N ASN A 156 14.41 10.09 11.67
CA ASN A 156 14.80 10.03 13.06
C ASN A 156 15.64 11.23 13.55
N GLU A 157 16.19 12.05 12.66
CA GLU A 157 17.00 13.21 13.07
C GLU A 157 16.15 14.44 13.45
N ASN A 158 14.88 14.51 13.03
CA ASN A 158 13.98 15.64 13.29
C ASN A 158 12.86 15.35 14.30
N SER A 159 12.69 14.14 14.80
CA SER A 159 11.71 13.85 15.84
C SER A 159 12.30 14.03 17.24
N SER A 160 12.59 15.29 17.62
CA SER A 160 12.66 15.67 19.02
C SER A 160 11.25 15.56 19.61
N ASP A 161 11.12 14.59 20.48
CA ASP A 161 10.11 14.39 21.52
C ASP A 161 9.09 15.55 21.68
N ASN A 162 8.07 15.55 20.86
CA ASN A 162 6.81 16.20 21.14
C ASN A 162 5.77 15.10 21.26
N GLY A 163 5.39 14.82 22.52
CA GLY A 163 4.33 13.88 22.83
C GLY A 163 3.09 14.18 22.00
N ALA A 164 2.97 13.50 20.88
CA ALA A 164 1.81 13.58 20.02
C ALA A 164 0.64 12.95 20.79
N GLU A 165 -0.21 13.81 21.35
CA GLU A 165 -1.56 13.43 21.74
C GLU A 165 -2.20 12.66 20.57
N ARG A 166 -2.54 11.42 20.82
CA ARG A 166 -3.29 10.59 19.88
C ARG A 166 -4.61 11.29 19.58
N VAL A 167 -4.70 11.96 18.44
CA VAL A 167 -5.98 12.41 17.88
C VAL A 167 -6.70 11.18 17.34
N GLY A 168 -7.09 10.29 18.25
CA GLY A 168 -8.19 9.36 17.98
C GLY A 168 -9.47 10.20 17.86
N LEU A 169 -10.30 9.88 16.89
CA LEU A 169 -11.69 10.35 16.87
C LEU A 169 -12.36 9.93 18.18
N ASN A 170 -12.21 10.77 19.20
CA ASN A 170 -12.91 10.65 20.47
C ASN A 170 -14.35 11.13 20.22
N ILE A 171 -15.21 10.19 19.87
CA ILE A 171 -16.63 10.36 20.19
C ILE A 171 -16.70 10.02 21.69
N ALA A 172 -16.49 11.04 22.52
CA ALA A 172 -16.57 10.92 23.96
C ALA A 172 -18.02 10.54 24.34
N SER A 173 -18.17 9.40 25.02
CA SER A 173 -19.29 9.22 25.93
C SER A 173 -19.05 10.13 27.14
N GLU A 174 -20.13 10.58 27.80
CA GLU A 174 -20.09 11.48 28.95
C GLU A 174 -19.12 11.07 30.08
N ASP A 175 -18.61 9.84 30.07
CA ASP A 175 -17.65 9.27 31.04
C ASP A 175 -16.20 9.21 30.55
N GLY A 176 -15.85 9.78 29.39
CA GLY A 176 -14.46 9.96 28.94
C GLY A 176 -13.68 8.70 28.54
N TYR A 177 -14.25 7.51 28.57
CA TYR A 177 -13.55 6.28 28.19
C TYR A 177 -14.32 5.40 27.22
N HIS A 178 -13.77 5.21 26.01
CA HIS A 178 -14.24 4.16 25.08
C HIS A 178 -13.85 2.77 25.61
N ARG A 179 -14.74 2.09 26.32
CA ARG A 179 -14.60 0.65 26.55
C ARG A 179 -14.90 -0.08 25.24
N ARG A 180 -13.92 -0.81 24.70
CA ARG A 180 -14.18 -1.76 23.60
C ARG A 180 -15.29 -2.70 24.04
N ARG A 181 -16.45 -2.65 23.37
CA ARG A 181 -17.49 -3.66 23.55
C ARG A 181 -16.91 -5.03 23.20
N LYS A 182 -16.95 -5.97 24.12
CA LYS A 182 -16.66 -7.37 23.81
C LYS A 182 -17.66 -7.80 22.72
N ARG A 183 -17.17 -8.29 21.60
CA ARG A 183 -18.04 -8.89 20.59
C ARG A 183 -18.73 -10.10 21.22
N PRO A 184 -20.06 -10.27 21.07
CA PRO A 184 -20.73 -11.48 21.49
C PRO A 184 -20.14 -12.67 20.72
N ALA A 185 -20.07 -13.84 21.38
CA ALA A 185 -19.57 -15.07 20.77
C ALA A 185 -20.43 -15.52 19.56
N VAL A 186 -21.68 -15.06 19.51
CA VAL A 186 -22.63 -15.31 18.43
C VAL A 186 -23.20 -13.95 18.01
N THR A 187 -23.08 -13.60 16.72
CA THR A 187 -23.75 -12.44 16.13
C THR A 187 -24.89 -12.91 15.26
N GLN A 188 -26.08 -12.38 15.48
CA GLN A 188 -27.21 -12.55 14.57
C GLN A 188 -27.15 -11.42 13.53
N GLY A 189 -27.17 -11.76 12.26
CA GLY A 189 -27.24 -10.82 11.14
C GLY A 189 -28.56 -11.02 10.39
N ILE A 190 -29.15 -9.93 9.92
CA ILE A 190 -30.29 -9.96 9.00
C ILE A 190 -29.73 -9.65 7.61
N THR A 191 -30.06 -10.51 6.64
CA THR A 191 -29.79 -10.24 5.23
C THR A 191 -31.05 -9.67 4.61
N GLU A 192 -31.05 -8.39 4.27
CA GLU A 192 -32.12 -7.76 3.48
C GLU A 192 -31.80 -7.79 2.00
N ARG A 193 -32.77 -8.25 1.21
CA ARG A 193 -32.71 -8.15 -0.24
C ARG A 193 -33.18 -6.74 -0.66
N ILE A 194 -32.26 -5.89 -1.06
CA ILE A 194 -32.59 -4.56 -1.60
C ILE A 194 -32.96 -4.76 -3.07
N ASN A 195 -34.23 -4.55 -3.42
CA ASN A 195 -34.62 -4.37 -4.81
C ASN A 195 -34.27 -2.92 -5.22
N THR A 196 -33.17 -2.76 -5.93
CA THR A 196 -32.93 -1.53 -6.70
C THR A 196 -33.87 -1.61 -7.89
N GLY A 197 -35.02 -0.91 -7.81
CA GLY A 197 -36.00 -0.84 -8.89
C GLY A 197 -35.34 -0.47 -10.21
N GLU A 198 -35.86 -1.05 -11.29
CA GLU A 198 -35.56 -0.69 -12.67
C GLU A 198 -35.85 0.80 -12.95
#